data_fa4782e685bb6a369f649988153a301b
#
_entry.id   fa4782e685bb6a369f649988153a301b
#
_cell.length_a   1.000
_cell.length_b   1.000
_cell.length_c   1.000
_cell.angle_alpha   90.00
_cell.angle_beta   90.00
_cell.angle_gamma   90.00
#
_symmetry.space_group_name_H-M   'P 1'
#
loop_
_entity.id
_entity.type
_entity.pdbx_description
1 polymer ?
#
loop_
_entity_poly.entity_id
_entity_poly.type
_entity_poly.pdbx_seq_one_letter_code
_entity_poly.pdbx_strand_id
1 'polypeptide(L)'
;MRRADLADLTAFVAVADNLSFRAAASRIGVTPSALSHTMRQLEERLGVRLLNRTTRSVALTDAGLRLLGRARPAVEQISRALDDLKGEQGHPFGRLRLYVTHLAGAAVIAPV
;
A
#
# COMPACT_ATOMS: atom_id res chain seq x y z
N MET A 1 -14.26 -3.26 8.93
CA MET A 1 -12.92 -2.65 8.86
C MET A 1 -13.05 -1.15 9.08
N ARG A 2 -12.18 -0.61 9.90
CA ARG A 2 -12.22 0.83 10.15
C ARG A 2 -11.39 1.55 9.09
N ARG A 3 -11.72 2.84 8.86
CA ARG A 3 -10.99 3.66 7.91
C ARG A 3 -9.50 3.71 8.23
N ALA A 4 -9.17 3.81 9.52
CA ALA A 4 -7.78 3.85 9.98
C ALA A 4 -7.02 2.56 9.63
N ASP A 5 -7.72 1.43 9.57
CA ASP A 5 -7.06 0.16 9.28
C ASP A 5 -6.47 0.14 7.87
N LEU A 6 -7.19 0.67 6.89
CA LEU A 6 -6.69 0.68 5.52
C LEU A 6 -5.44 1.56 5.40
N ALA A 7 -5.47 2.75 6.02
CA ALA A 7 -4.30 3.64 6.00
C ALA A 7 -3.12 2.99 6.71
N ASP A 8 -3.38 2.34 7.84
CA ASP A 8 -2.31 1.71 8.62
C ASP A 8 -1.74 0.50 7.90
N LEU A 9 -2.58 -0.27 7.18
CA LEU A 9 -2.09 -1.39 6.38
C LEU A 9 -1.22 -0.91 5.22
N THR A 10 -1.59 0.19 4.59
CA THR A 10 -0.77 0.79 3.55
C THR A 10 0.60 1.19 4.10
N ALA A 11 0.60 1.80 5.28
CA ALA A 11 1.84 2.17 5.96
C ALA A 11 2.66 0.93 6.31
N PHE A 12 2.00 -0.13 6.77
CA PHE A 12 2.69 -1.38 7.09
C PHE A 12 3.37 -1.98 5.87
N VAL A 13 2.70 -2.00 4.74
CA VAL A 13 3.29 -2.51 3.49
C VAL A 13 4.54 -1.70 3.13
N ALA A 14 4.48 -0.38 3.29
CA ALA A 14 5.64 0.47 3.00
C ALA A 14 6.82 0.13 3.91
N VAL A 15 6.56 -0.09 5.20
CA VAL A 15 7.62 -0.46 6.14
C VAL A 15 8.19 -1.82 5.76
N ALA A 16 7.33 -2.78 5.44
CA ALA A 16 7.76 -4.12 5.10
C ALA A 16 8.60 -4.16 3.83
N ASP A 17 8.22 -3.35 2.84
CA ASP A 17 8.94 -3.30 1.58
C ASP A 17 10.32 -2.67 1.72
N ASN A 18 10.46 -1.71 2.61
CA ASN A 18 11.72 -0.99 2.78
C ASN A 18 12.57 -1.53 3.92
N LEU A 19 11.96 -2.21 4.88
CA LEU A 19 12.60 -2.68 6.11
C LEU A 19 13.38 -1.56 6.80
N SER A 20 12.81 -0.36 6.72
CA SER A 20 13.39 0.85 7.28
C SER A 20 12.30 1.86 7.51
N PHE A 21 12.17 2.34 8.74
CA PHE A 21 11.18 3.37 9.05
C PHE A 21 11.49 4.68 8.32
N ARG A 22 12.77 5.00 8.21
CA ARG A 22 13.17 6.24 7.55
C ARG A 22 12.79 6.21 6.07
N ALA A 23 13.15 5.13 5.37
CA ALA A 23 12.87 5.02 3.95
C ALA A 23 11.37 4.96 3.68
N ALA A 24 10.64 4.18 4.49
CA ALA A 24 9.20 4.07 4.34
C ALA A 24 8.50 5.40 4.60
N ALA A 25 8.92 6.10 5.66
CA ALA A 25 8.33 7.39 6.01
C ALA A 25 8.55 8.41 4.90
N SER A 26 9.74 8.41 4.32
CA SER A 26 10.04 9.30 3.20
C SER A 26 9.12 9.02 2.01
N ARG A 27 8.86 7.75 1.72
CA ARG A 27 8.02 7.37 0.59
C ARG A 27 6.57 7.79 0.76
N ILE A 28 6.04 7.69 1.98
CA ILE A 28 4.63 8.00 2.19
C ILE A 28 4.40 9.41 2.75
N GLY A 29 5.48 10.18 2.94
CA GLY A 29 5.34 11.59 3.29
C GLY A 29 5.04 11.87 4.74
N VAL A 30 5.57 11.07 5.65
CA VAL A 30 5.40 11.27 7.10
C VAL A 30 6.77 11.22 7.78
N THR A 31 6.82 11.54 9.07
CA THR A 31 8.05 11.41 9.82
C THR A 31 8.25 9.96 10.28
N PRO A 32 9.50 9.53 10.48
CA PRO A 32 9.75 8.19 11.01
C PRO A 32 9.08 7.96 12.37
N SER A 33 9.05 8.97 13.23
CA SER A 33 8.40 8.86 14.54
C SER A 33 6.91 8.62 14.41
N ALA A 34 6.26 9.36 13.51
CA ALA A 34 4.83 9.20 13.29
C ALA A 34 4.53 7.80 12.73
N LEU A 35 5.35 7.35 11.80
CA LEU A 35 5.18 6.02 11.21
C LEU A 35 5.36 4.92 12.26
N SER A 36 6.38 5.05 13.09
CA SER A 36 6.62 4.09 14.17
C SER A 36 5.43 4.03 15.12
N HIS A 37 4.86 5.19 15.46
CA HIS A 37 3.69 5.28 16.33
C HIS A 37 2.48 4.59 15.68
N THR A 38 2.26 4.83 14.40
CA THR A 38 1.17 4.21 13.64
C THR A 38 1.29 2.68 13.68
N MET A 39 2.50 2.16 13.52
CA MET A 39 2.72 0.72 13.55
C MET A 39 2.42 0.15 14.93
N ARG A 40 2.83 0.83 16.00
CA ARG A 40 2.51 0.37 17.35
C ARG A 40 1.00 0.34 17.60
N GLN A 41 0.29 1.37 17.13
CA GLN A 41 -1.17 1.40 17.26
C GLN A 41 -1.82 0.26 16.51
N LEU A 42 -1.35 -0.03 15.31
CA LEU A 42 -1.87 -1.14 14.53
C LEU A 42 -1.64 -2.47 15.26
N GLU A 43 -0.44 -2.67 15.77
CA GLU A 43 -0.13 -3.88 16.52
C GLU A 43 -1.01 -4.02 17.75
N GLU A 44 -1.27 -2.92 18.46
CA GLU A 44 -2.15 -2.94 19.63
C GLU A 44 -3.58 -3.31 19.27
N ARG A 45 -4.10 -2.75 18.19
CA ARG A 45 -5.47 -3.06 17.77
C ARG A 45 -5.61 -4.51 17.34
N LEU A 46 -4.60 -5.05 16.70
CA LEU A 46 -4.63 -6.45 16.25
C LEU A 46 -4.26 -7.43 17.34
N GLY A 47 -3.63 -6.94 18.41
CA GLY A 47 -3.20 -7.79 19.51
C GLY A 47 -2.03 -8.69 19.17
N VAL A 48 -1.21 -8.31 18.19
CA VAL A 48 -0.11 -9.14 17.74
C VAL A 48 1.02 -8.26 17.22
N ARG A 49 2.26 -8.71 17.42
CA ARG A 49 3.42 -8.01 16.89
C ARG A 49 3.61 -8.38 15.44
N LEU A 50 3.80 -7.36 14.62
CA LEU A 50 4.05 -7.52 13.19
C LEU A 50 5.51 -7.28 12.85
N LEU A 51 6.19 -6.48 13.66
CA LEU A 51 7.56 -6.06 13.42
C LEU A 51 8.43 -6.33 14.62
N ASN A 52 9.62 -6.85 14.37
CA ASN A 52 10.70 -6.90 15.35
C ASN A 52 11.62 -5.74 15.06
N ARG A 53 11.79 -4.86 16.04
CA ARG A 53 12.59 -3.65 15.88
C ARG A 53 13.78 -3.68 16.79
N THR A 54 14.94 -3.31 16.24
CA THR A 54 16.10 -2.98 17.05
C THR A 54 16.47 -1.56 16.71
N THR A 55 17.50 -1.03 17.37
CA THR A 55 17.95 0.32 17.06
C THR A 55 18.49 0.43 15.64
N ARG A 56 18.79 -0.69 14.99
CA ARG A 56 19.43 -0.68 13.68
C ARG A 56 18.63 -1.36 12.59
N SER A 57 17.64 -2.15 12.94
CA SER A 57 16.98 -2.94 11.93
C SER A 57 15.52 -3.16 12.24
N VAL A 58 14.79 -3.50 11.19
CA VAL A 58 13.38 -3.88 11.25
C VAL A 58 13.24 -5.20 10.53
N ALA A 59 12.55 -6.14 11.15
CA ALA A 59 12.26 -7.42 10.52
C ALA A 59 10.80 -7.76 10.76
N LEU A 60 10.26 -8.62 9.92
CA LEU A 60 8.87 -9.06 10.08
C LEU A 60 8.79 -10.25 11.02
N THR A 61 7.75 -10.27 11.86
CA THR A 61 7.42 -11.47 12.62
C THR A 61 6.69 -12.44 11.67
N ASP A 62 6.42 -13.66 12.15
CA ASP A 62 5.61 -14.60 11.38
C ASP A 62 4.24 -14.02 11.08
N ALA A 63 3.64 -13.35 12.07
CA ALA A 63 2.35 -12.70 11.87
C ALA A 63 2.45 -11.59 10.83
N GLY A 64 3.55 -10.84 10.87
CA GLY A 64 3.80 -9.79 9.88
C GLY A 64 3.92 -10.35 8.48
N LEU A 65 4.62 -11.47 8.33
CA LEU A 65 4.75 -12.12 7.02
C LEU A 65 3.40 -12.59 6.49
N ARG A 66 2.58 -13.18 7.35
CA ARG A 66 1.25 -13.64 6.95
C ARG A 66 0.37 -12.46 6.52
N LEU A 67 0.39 -11.39 7.29
CA LEU A 67 -0.39 -10.21 6.95
C LEU A 67 0.09 -9.59 5.64
N LEU A 68 1.39 -9.48 5.48
CA LEU A 68 1.97 -8.89 4.26
C LEU A 68 1.57 -9.66 3.02
N GLY A 69 1.54 -10.98 3.10
CA GLY A 69 1.16 -11.82 1.97
C GLY A 69 -0.24 -11.55 1.46
N ARG A 70 -1.12 -11.08 2.35
CA ARG A 70 -2.49 -10.71 1.96
C ARG A 70 -2.65 -9.22 1.72
N ALA A 71 -1.98 -8.40 2.51
CA ALA A 71 -2.14 -6.95 2.43
C ALA A 71 -1.46 -6.36 1.21
N ARG A 72 -0.28 -6.86 0.84
CA ARG A 72 0.44 -6.29 -0.30
C ARG A 72 -0.36 -6.38 -1.61
N PRO A 73 -0.88 -7.55 -2.01
CA PRO A 73 -1.68 -7.60 -3.24
C PRO A 73 -2.90 -6.70 -3.19
N ALA A 74 -3.55 -6.62 -2.02
CA ALA A 74 -4.74 -5.79 -1.87
C ALA A 74 -4.42 -4.30 -2.04
N VAL A 75 -3.35 -3.84 -1.40
CA VAL A 75 -2.92 -2.45 -1.51
C VAL A 75 -2.51 -2.12 -2.93
N GLU A 76 -1.76 -3.02 -3.57
CA GLU A 76 -1.34 -2.82 -4.95
C GLU A 76 -2.53 -2.76 -5.91
N GLN A 77 -3.53 -3.59 -5.66
CA GLN A 77 -4.72 -3.63 -6.49
C GLN A 77 -5.50 -2.32 -6.40
N ILE A 78 -5.66 -1.81 -5.17
CA ILE A 78 -6.32 -0.53 -4.96
C ILE A 78 -5.52 0.60 -5.62
N SER A 79 -4.21 0.58 -5.46
CA SER A 79 -3.34 1.59 -6.03
C SER A 79 -3.44 1.61 -7.55
N ARG A 80 -3.45 0.43 -8.17
CA ARG A 80 -3.58 0.34 -9.62
C ARG A 80 -4.94 0.84 -10.11
N ALA A 81 -5.99 0.54 -9.36
CA ALA A 81 -7.32 1.02 -9.72
C ALA A 81 -7.36 2.56 -9.75
N LEU A 82 -6.74 3.18 -8.76
CA LEU A 82 -6.67 4.63 -8.71
C LEU A 82 -5.79 5.20 -9.83
N ASP A 83 -4.67 4.55 -10.10
CA ASP A 83 -3.76 4.98 -11.15
C ASP A 83 -4.42 4.88 -12.53
N ASP A 84 -5.21 3.84 -12.76
CA ASP A 84 -5.93 3.69 -14.01
C ASP A 84 -6.87 4.87 -14.25
N LEU A 85 -7.59 5.28 -13.20
CA LEU A 85 -8.46 6.43 -13.32
C LEU A 85 -7.69 7.73 -13.55
N LYS A 86 -6.57 7.89 -12.87
CA LYS A 86 -5.72 9.06 -13.08
C LYS A 86 -5.17 9.08 -14.49
N GLY A 87 -4.80 7.92 -15.01
CA GLY A 87 -4.34 7.80 -16.36
C GLY A 87 -5.38 8.26 -17.36
N GLU A 88 -6.63 7.85 -17.16
CA GLU A 88 -7.72 8.29 -18.01
C GLU A 88 -7.91 9.81 -17.96
N GLN A 89 -7.88 10.36 -16.76
CA GLN A 89 -8.01 11.80 -16.60
C GLN A 89 -6.84 12.56 -17.20
N GLY A 90 -5.67 11.96 -17.14
CA GLY A 90 -4.46 12.58 -17.66
C GLY A 90 -4.40 12.56 -19.16
N HIS A 91 -5.26 11.82 -19.83
CA HIS A 91 -5.27 11.73 -21.28
C HIS A 91 -6.35 12.63 -21.85
N PRO A 92 -6.00 13.48 -22.81
CA PRO A 92 -7.01 14.29 -23.46
C PRO A 92 -8.04 13.40 -24.10
N PHE A 93 -9.25 13.90 -24.18
CA PHE A 93 -10.30 13.12 -24.71
C PHE A 93 -10.14 12.76 -26.13
N GLY A 94 -9.32 13.38 -26.83
CA GLY A 94 -9.03 12.93 -28.15
C GLY A 94 -8.49 11.56 -28.19
N ARG A 95 -8.19 10.96 -27.07
CA ARG A 95 -7.56 9.77 -27.06
C ARG A 95 -8.31 8.66 -26.45
N LEU A 96 -9.28 8.49 -26.46
CA LEU A 96 -9.80 7.44 -25.79
C LEU A 96 -9.76 6.15 -26.44
N ARG A 97 -9.66 5.90 -26.69
CA ARG A 97 -9.43 4.90 -26.65
C ARG A 97 -8.91 4.03 -26.50
N LEU A 98 -8.91 3.87 -26.51
CA LEU A 98 -8.16 3.12 -26.02
C LEU A 98 -8.34 2.41 -25.56
N TYR A 99 -8.98 2.52 -25.63
CA TYR A 99 -8.93 1.81 -24.89
C TYR A 99 -9.23 1.04 -24.87
N VAL A 100 -9.68 1.27 -25.21
CA VAL A 100 -9.63 0.52 -24.67
C VAL A 100 -9.43 -0.42 -24.70
N THR A 101 -9.57 -0.29 -25.06
CA THR A 101 -9.08 -1.13 -24.63
C THR A 101 -8.88 -1.62 -24.35
N HIS A 102 -9.07 -1.35 -24.54
CA HIS A 102 -8.68 -1.77 -23.96
C HIS A 102 -9.05 -2.13 -23.62
N LEU A 103 -9.57 -2.05 -23.73
CA LEU A 103 -9.77 -2.34 -23.09
C LEU A 103 -9.78 -3.09 -23.07
N ALA A 104 -10.07 -3.12 -23.41
CA ALA A 104 -9.83 -3.68 -22.95
C ALA A 104 -9.66 -4.26 -22.67
N GLY A 105 -10.00 -4.11 -23.25
CA GLY A 105 -9.72 -4.62 -22.60
C GLY A 105 -9.68 -4.78 -22.30
N ALA A 106 -10.00 -4.76 -22.46
CA ALA A 106 -9.84 -4.84 -21.82
C ALA A 106 -10.07 -4.85 -21.54
N ALA A 107 -10.54 -4.85 -21.81
CA ALA A 107 -10.55 -4.80 -21.20
C ALA A 107 -10.72 -4.74 -20.99
N VAL A 108 -11.11 -4.50 -21.25
CA VAL A 108 -10.99 -4.24 -20.75
C VAL A 108 -10.96 -4.19 -20.57
N ILE A 109 -11.25 -4.04 -20.86
CA ILE A 109 -10.97 -3.72 -20.43
C ILE A 109 -10.77 -3.84 -20.25
N ALA A 110 -10.99 -3.76 -20.54
CA ALA A 110 -10.55 -3.54 -20.06
C ALA A 110 -10.44 -3.41 -19.88
N PRO A 111 -10.82 -3.22 -19.89
CA PRO A 111 -10.58 -2.87 -19.46
C PRO A 111 -10.69 -2.64 -19.25
N VAL A 112 -11.24 -2.36 -18.82
CA VAL A 112 -11.04 -1.83 -18.53
C VAL A 112 -11.01 -1.81 -18.38
#